data_962939816fa4e8b7156f518800b3d595
#
_entry.id   962939816fa4e8b7156f518800b3d595
#
_cell.length_a   1.000
_cell.length_b   1.000
_cell.length_c   1.000
_cell.angle_alpha   90.00
_cell.angle_beta   90.00
_cell.angle_gamma   90.00
#
_symmetry.space_group_name_H-M   'P 1'
#
loop_
_entity.id
_entity.type
_entity.pdbx_description
1 polymer ?
#
loop_
_entity_poly.entity_id
_entity_poly.type
_entity_poly.pdbx_seq_one_letter_code
_entity_poly.pdbx_strand_id
1 'polypeptide(L)' 'MLTAAEQILLLQRLPETGSGTYWRLLDEFPVLNTALEAPLDVISKVLSTAACNALMDYRELGEKSGVMRQVRN' A
#
# COMPACT_ATOMS: atom_id res chain seq x y z
N MET A 1 -2.89 -14.36 4.00
CA MET A 1 -1.67 -13.73 3.47
C MET A 1 -1.86 -13.35 2.02
N LEU A 2 -1.38 -12.18 1.62
CA LEU A 2 -1.52 -11.74 0.23
C LEU A 2 -0.50 -12.41 -0.68
N THR A 3 -0.94 -12.76 -1.89
CA THR A 3 -0.01 -13.19 -2.94
C THR A 3 0.80 -11.99 -3.43
N ALA A 4 1.88 -12.23 -4.17
CA ALA A 4 2.67 -11.14 -4.75
C ALA A 4 1.82 -10.25 -5.65
N ALA A 5 0.94 -10.84 -6.47
CA ALA A 5 0.04 -10.08 -7.33
C ALA A 5 -0.93 -9.21 -6.53
N GLU A 6 -1.46 -9.73 -5.43
CA GLU A 6 -2.36 -8.98 -4.56
C GLU A 6 -1.63 -7.82 -3.87
N GLN A 7 -0.39 -8.01 -3.46
CA GLN A 7 0.43 -6.95 -2.88
C GLN A 7 0.63 -5.80 -3.88
N ILE A 8 0.93 -6.14 -5.12
CA ILE A 8 1.11 -5.14 -6.19
C ILE A 8 -0.19 -4.37 -6.41
N LEU A 9 -1.31 -5.07 -6.53
CA LEU A 9 -2.60 -4.45 -6.73
C LEU A 9 -3.00 -3.56 -5.55
N LEU A 10 -2.74 -4.01 -4.32
CA LEU A 10 -3.02 -3.23 -3.12
C LEU A 10 -2.30 -1.90 -3.16
N LEU A 11 -1.01 -1.91 -3.43
CA LEU A 11 -0.21 -0.69 -3.47
C LEU A 11 -0.66 0.24 -4.60
N GLN A 12 -1.04 -0.31 -5.75
CA GLN A 12 -1.51 0.49 -6.89
C GLN A 12 -2.90 1.08 -6.65
N ARG A 13 -3.71 0.47 -5.78
CA ARG A 13 -5.06 0.95 -5.48
C ARG A 13 -5.11 1.97 -4.35
N LEU A 14 -4.00 2.22 -3.68
CA LEU A 14 -3.97 3.25 -2.64
C LEU A 14 -4.29 4.62 -3.26
N PRO A 15 -5.05 5.48 -2.55
CA PRO A 15 -5.41 6.81 -3.07
C PRO A 15 -4.17 7.62 -3.43
N GLU A 16 -4.28 8.43 -4.48
CA GLU A 16 -3.24 9.35 -4.91
C GLU A 16 -1.90 8.69 -5.24
N THR A 17 -1.90 7.38 -5.51
CA THR A 17 -0.70 6.65 -5.89
C THR A 17 -0.63 6.54 -7.41
N GLY A 18 0.14 7.43 -8.02
CA GLY A 18 0.44 7.35 -9.44
C GLY A 18 1.62 6.42 -9.71
N SER A 19 1.94 6.23 -11.00
CA SER A 19 3.04 5.36 -11.38
C SER A 19 4.39 5.82 -10.81
N GLY A 20 4.62 7.12 -10.73
CA GLY A 20 5.86 7.66 -10.14
C GLY A 20 5.99 7.31 -8.67
N THR A 21 4.90 7.42 -7.91
CA THR A 21 4.89 7.08 -6.49
C THR A 21 5.13 5.58 -6.31
N TYR A 22 4.52 4.76 -7.14
CA TYR A 22 4.71 3.31 -7.10
C TYR A 22 6.16 2.93 -7.32
N TRP A 23 6.82 3.53 -8.31
CA TRP A 23 8.24 3.27 -8.60
C TRP A 23 9.13 3.74 -7.45
N ARG A 24 8.83 4.88 -6.84
CA ARG A 24 9.56 5.35 -5.66
C ARG A 24 9.41 4.38 -4.50
N LEU A 25 8.22 3.83 -4.33
CA LEU A 25 7.95 2.85 -3.29
C LEU A 25 8.78 1.58 -3.50
N LEU A 26 8.86 1.09 -4.73
CA LEU A 26 9.69 -0.06 -5.06
C LEU A 26 11.19 0.20 -4.84
N ASP A 27 11.62 1.43 -5.09
CA ASP A 27 13.01 1.83 -4.90
C ASP A 27 13.38 1.80 -3.41
N GLU A 28 12.49 2.29 -2.56
CA GLU A 28 12.70 2.29 -1.10
C GLU A 28 12.46 0.91 -0.48
N PHE A 29 11.52 0.15 -1.03
CA PHE A 29 11.13 -1.16 -0.51
C PHE A 29 11.13 -2.19 -1.64
N PRO A 30 12.31 -2.73 -1.99
CA PRO A 30 12.40 -3.73 -3.08
C PRO A 30 11.55 -4.98 -2.83
N VAL A 31 11.34 -5.32 -1.56
CA VAL A 31 10.41 -6.39 -1.19
C VAL A 31 9.10 -5.74 -0.77
N LEU A 32 8.04 -5.94 -1.55
CA LEU A 32 6.75 -5.27 -1.33
C LEU A 32 6.15 -5.51 0.04
N ASN A 33 6.37 -6.68 0.61
CA ASN A 33 5.88 -6.99 1.95
C ASN A 33 6.44 -6.02 3.00
N THR A 34 7.67 -5.56 2.83
CA THR A 34 8.27 -4.61 3.77
C THR A 34 7.60 -3.24 3.68
N ALA A 35 7.12 -2.85 2.48
CA ALA A 35 6.36 -1.61 2.33
C ALA A 35 5.03 -1.70 3.08
N LEU A 36 4.36 -2.84 3.00
CA LEU A 36 3.08 -3.04 3.69
C LEU A 36 3.23 -2.99 5.21
N GLU A 37 4.40 -3.30 5.73
CA GLU A 37 4.67 -3.36 7.17
C GLU A 37 5.52 -2.19 7.68
N ALA A 38 5.92 -1.26 6.81
CA ALA A 38 6.81 -0.18 7.17
C ALA A 38 6.19 0.76 8.22
N PRO A 39 6.99 1.32 9.15
CA PRO A 39 6.49 2.31 10.09
C PRO A 39 5.88 3.51 9.36
N LEU A 40 4.87 4.13 9.97
CA LEU A 40 4.15 5.24 9.36
C LEU A 40 5.07 6.42 9.04
N ASP A 41 6.00 6.73 9.91
CA ASP A 41 6.94 7.83 9.70
C ASP A 41 7.88 7.59 8.51
N VAL A 42 8.16 6.33 8.19
CA VAL A 42 8.99 5.97 7.04
C VAL A 42 8.15 6.00 5.76
N ILE A 43 6.99 5.33 5.78
CA ILE A 43 6.15 5.21 4.57
C ILE A 43 5.53 6.56 4.17
N SER A 44 5.31 7.45 5.12
CA SER A 44 4.73 8.77 4.84
C SER A 44 5.66 9.67 4.02
N LYS A 45 6.92 9.31 3.92
CA LYS A 45 7.87 10.04 3.07
C LYS A 45 7.66 9.73 1.59
N VAL A 46 7.01 8.63 1.29
CA VAL A 46 6.75 8.18 -0.08
C VAL A 46 5.27 8.34 -0.45
N LEU A 47 4.38 7.99 0.46
CA LEU A 47 2.94 8.02 0.20
C LEU A 47 2.31 9.30 0.75
N SER A 48 1.23 9.74 0.07
CA SER A 48 0.42 10.86 0.57
C SER A 48 -0.29 10.48 1.86
N THR A 49 -0.85 11.49 2.55
CA THR A 49 -1.64 11.25 3.76
C THR A 49 -2.82 10.33 3.47
N ALA A 50 -3.51 10.53 2.34
CA ALA A 50 -4.65 9.68 1.97
C ALA A 50 -4.22 8.23 1.74
N ALA A 51 -3.09 8.03 1.07
CA ALA A 51 -2.56 6.68 0.86
C ALA A 51 -2.12 6.03 2.16
N CYS A 52 -1.48 6.78 3.06
CA CYS A 52 -1.09 6.28 4.37
C CYS A 52 -2.29 5.86 5.19
N ASN A 53 -3.36 6.67 5.18
CA ASN A 53 -4.58 6.35 5.90
C ASN A 53 -5.22 5.07 5.37
N ALA A 54 -5.26 4.90 4.05
CA ALA A 54 -5.79 3.67 3.44
C ALA A 54 -4.96 2.45 3.81
N LEU A 55 -3.64 2.59 3.86
CA LEU A 55 -2.75 1.51 4.26
C LEU A 55 -2.95 1.14 5.74
N MET A 56 -3.10 2.14 6.61
CA MET A 56 -3.38 1.89 8.02
C MET A 56 -4.73 1.20 8.21
N ASP A 57 -5.73 1.60 7.43
CA ASP A 57 -7.03 0.96 7.42
C ASP A 57 -6.91 -0.52 7.04
N TYR A 58 -6.12 -0.82 6.01
CA TYR A 58 -5.84 -2.19 5.63
C TYR A 58 -5.16 -2.97 6.76
N ARG A 59 -4.20 -2.38 7.46
CA ARG A 59 -3.51 -3.05 8.56
C ARG A 59 -4.45 -3.38 9.71
N GLU A 60 -5.44 -2.53 9.95
CA GLU A 60 -6.40 -2.71 11.02
C GLU A 60 -7.52 -3.68 10.63
N LEU A 61 -8.09 -3.52 9.45
CA LEU A 61 -9.27 -4.27 8.99
C LEU A 61 -8.93 -5.48 8.10
N GLY A 62 -7.72 -5.53 7.57
CA GLY A 62 -7.32 -6.61 6.68
C GLY A 62 -8.21 -6.68 5.45
N GLU A 63 -8.79 -7.84 5.19
CA GLU A 63 -9.62 -8.05 3.99
C GLU A 63 -10.91 -7.25 4.00
N LYS A 64 -11.30 -6.69 5.14
CA LYS A 64 -12.50 -5.86 5.23
C LYS A 64 -12.24 -4.39 4.91
N SER A 65 -10.99 -4.02 4.66
CA SER A 65 -10.65 -2.65 4.33
C SER A 65 -11.21 -2.25 2.96
N GLY A 66 -11.41 -0.94 2.76
CA GLY A 66 -11.91 -0.42 1.49
C GLY A 66 -10.98 -0.72 0.33
N VAL A 67 -9.67 -0.64 0.56
CA VAL A 67 -8.69 -0.88 -0.49
C VAL A 67 -8.71 -2.36 -0.93
N MET A 68 -8.92 -3.28 -0.01
CA MET A 68 -9.01 -4.70 -0.35
C MET A 68 -10.26 -5.03 -1.15
N ARG A 69 -11.36 -4.30 -0.93
CA ARG A 69 -12.54 -4.44 -1.77
C ARG A 69 -12.23 -4.12 -3.23
N GLN A 70 -11.44 -3.09 -3.46
CA GLN A 70 -11.02 -2.72 -4.82
C GLN A 70 -10.10 -3.76 -5.42
N VAL A 71 -9.21 -4.33 -4.64
CA VAL A 71 -8.29 -5.37 -5.12
C VAL A 71 -9.05 -6.64 -5.52
N ARG A 72 -10.09 -7.00 -4.79
CA ARG A 72 -10.83 -8.24 -5.01
C ARG A 72 -12.04 -8.11 -5.93
N ASN A 73 -12.36 -6.91 -6.33
CA ASN A 73 -13.37 -6.68 -7.37
C ASN A 73 -12.71 -6.77 -8.74
#